data_e2322e196b60bd8ab10f3eb96f745441
#
_entry.id   e2322e196b60bd8ab10f3eb96f745441
#
_cell.length_a   1.000
_cell.length_b   1.000
_cell.length_c   1.000
_cell.angle_alpha   90.00
_cell.angle_beta   90.00
_cell.angle_gamma   90.00
#
_symmetry.space_group_name_H-M   'P 1'
#
loop_
_entity.id
_entity.type
_entity.pdbx_description
1 polymer ?
#
loop_
_entity_poly.entity_id
_entity_poly.type
_entity_poly.pdbx_seq_one_letter_code
_entity_poly.pdbx_strand_id
1 'polypeptide(L)'
;AGRNYRQKLPTMETMYTMKQACELTGMNYEALKFYCNSELVPAVGRDGRNHRIFDDQAIAWIIGLNCLKRCGLSIKEMQHYTKLCQEGDSTIAQRKEILAQKRAVLEQRLTEIQGDIDYIDKKQQYYDILLAGETPSPGILAELRRRPDSAPRQ
;
A
#
# COMPACT_ATOMS: atom_id res chain seq x y z
N ALA A 1 4.92 32.29 -0.66
CA ALA A 1 3.54 32.62 -0.30
C ALA A 1 2.86 31.38 0.24
N GLY A 2 2.79 31.27 1.57
CA GLY A 2 2.16 30.14 2.26
C GLY A 2 0.66 30.17 2.01
N ARG A 3 0.13 29.12 1.38
CA ARG A 3 -1.32 28.90 1.41
C ARG A 3 -1.67 28.24 2.75
N ASN A 4 -2.19 29.10 3.64
CA ASN A 4 -2.83 28.70 4.88
C ASN A 4 -3.98 27.74 4.59
N TYR A 5 -3.85 26.48 5.01
CA TYR A 5 -4.94 25.50 5.01
C TYR A 5 -6.00 25.74 6.10
N ARG A 6 -5.97 26.93 6.74
CA ARG A 6 -6.96 27.32 7.74
C ARG A 6 -7.64 28.61 7.27
N GLN A 7 -8.74 28.45 6.57
CA GLN A 7 -9.97 29.26 6.64
C GLN A 7 -10.90 28.86 5.50
N LYS A 8 -11.64 27.77 5.68
CA LYS A 8 -12.95 27.65 5.07
C LYS A 8 -13.98 27.82 6.18
N LEU A 9 -14.92 28.75 5.93
CA LEU A 9 -16.14 28.95 6.73
C LEU A 9 -16.84 27.63 7.03
N PRO A 10 -17.57 27.50 8.15
CA PRO A 10 -18.22 26.26 8.55
C PRO A 10 -19.37 25.96 7.60
N THR A 11 -19.10 25.28 6.51
CA THR A 11 -20.06 24.34 5.94
C THR A 11 -20.25 23.27 7.00
N MET A 12 -21.50 22.89 7.29
CA MET A 12 -21.79 21.77 8.19
C MET A 12 -20.98 20.58 7.69
N GLU A 13 -19.78 20.37 8.28
CA GLU A 13 -18.91 19.26 7.92
C GLU A 13 -19.65 17.97 8.33
N THR A 14 -19.83 17.09 7.37
CA THR A 14 -20.41 15.78 7.63
C THR A 14 -19.47 15.02 8.55
N MET A 15 -19.98 14.63 9.73
CA MET A 15 -19.22 13.85 10.69
C MET A 15 -19.69 12.41 10.66
N TYR A 16 -18.75 11.50 10.68
CA TYR A 16 -18.99 10.06 10.59
C TYR A 16 -18.67 9.39 11.93
N THR A 17 -19.50 8.45 12.31
CA THR A 17 -19.24 7.55 13.44
C THR A 17 -18.17 6.54 13.08
N MET A 18 -17.64 5.84 14.09
CA MET A 18 -16.69 4.74 13.89
C MET A 18 -17.22 3.67 12.93
N LYS A 19 -18.51 3.32 13.04
CA LYS A 19 -19.17 2.37 12.15
C LYS A 19 -19.19 2.87 10.69
N GLN A 20 -19.64 4.10 10.49
CA GLN A 20 -19.66 4.71 9.15
C GLN A 20 -18.27 4.85 8.56
N ALA A 21 -17.27 5.22 9.36
CA ALA A 21 -15.89 5.27 8.92
C ALA A 21 -15.36 3.90 8.48
N CYS A 22 -15.68 2.83 9.19
CA CYS A 22 -15.37 1.46 8.77
C CYS A 22 -16.00 1.12 7.42
N GLU A 23 -17.25 1.44 7.22
CA GLU A 23 -17.98 1.19 5.96
C GLU A 23 -17.37 1.97 4.79
N LEU A 24 -17.04 3.26 4.98
CA LEU A 24 -16.47 4.12 3.95
C LEU A 24 -15.02 3.78 3.59
N THR A 25 -14.24 3.30 4.54
CA THR A 25 -12.82 2.98 4.35
C THR A 25 -12.57 1.52 4.01
N GLY A 26 -13.57 0.65 4.14
CA GLY A 26 -13.43 -0.79 3.98
C GLY A 26 -12.63 -1.47 5.10
N MET A 27 -12.40 -0.78 6.22
CA MET A 27 -11.68 -1.33 7.37
C MET A 27 -12.64 -1.97 8.37
N ASN A 28 -12.18 -3.01 9.06
CA ASN A 28 -12.90 -3.49 10.23
C ASN A 28 -12.63 -2.59 11.46
N TYR A 29 -13.50 -2.72 12.47
CA TYR A 29 -13.44 -1.90 13.67
C TYR A 29 -12.09 -1.97 14.40
N GLU A 30 -11.53 -3.16 14.57
CA GLU A 30 -10.28 -3.34 15.32
C GLU A 30 -9.09 -2.71 14.59
N ALA A 31 -9.04 -2.84 13.25
CA ALA A 31 -7.99 -2.22 12.45
C ALA A 31 -8.07 -0.68 12.51
N LEU A 32 -9.26 -0.10 12.37
CA LEU A 32 -9.44 1.35 12.45
C LEU A 32 -9.15 1.88 13.86
N LYS A 33 -9.60 1.18 14.89
CA LYS A 33 -9.28 1.48 16.28
C LYS A 33 -7.76 1.46 16.53
N PHE A 34 -7.08 0.46 15.99
CA PHE A 34 -5.62 0.36 16.06
C PHE A 34 -4.95 1.56 15.36
N TYR A 35 -5.40 1.96 14.18
CA TYR A 35 -4.87 3.13 13.47
C TYR A 35 -5.02 4.41 14.29
N CYS A 36 -6.18 4.62 14.91
CA CYS A 36 -6.42 5.77 15.77
C CYS A 36 -5.53 5.75 17.02
N ASN A 37 -5.37 4.59 17.66
CA ASN A 37 -4.53 4.43 18.85
C ASN A 37 -3.03 4.54 18.55
N SER A 38 -2.62 4.25 17.31
CA SER A 38 -1.23 4.32 16.85
C SER A 38 -0.85 5.69 16.29
N GLU A 39 -1.68 6.71 16.51
CA GLU A 39 -1.45 8.08 16.03
C GLU A 39 -1.29 8.20 14.50
N LEU A 40 -1.86 7.24 13.76
CA LEU A 40 -1.82 7.25 12.30
C LEU A 40 -2.86 8.19 11.69
N VAL A 41 -3.93 8.47 12.41
CA VAL A 41 -5.02 9.36 11.95
C VAL A 41 -4.98 10.65 12.73
N PRO A 42 -4.46 11.74 12.15
CA PRO A 42 -4.46 13.03 12.81
C PRO A 42 -5.89 13.59 12.92
N ALA A 43 -6.12 14.38 13.98
CA ALA A 43 -7.35 15.14 14.17
C ALA A 43 -8.65 14.31 14.23
N VAL A 44 -8.61 13.12 14.85
CA VAL A 44 -9.83 12.39 15.20
C VAL A 44 -10.58 13.16 16.27
N GLY A 45 -11.81 13.59 15.96
CA GLY A 45 -12.66 14.29 16.90
C GLY A 45 -13.34 13.34 17.91
N ARG A 46 -14.02 13.96 18.88
CA ARG A 46 -14.90 13.27 19.84
C ARG A 46 -16.24 13.97 19.91
N ASP A 47 -17.31 13.22 19.97
CA ASP A 47 -18.65 13.76 20.23
C ASP A 47 -18.88 14.04 21.71
N GLY A 48 -20.05 14.57 22.06
CA GLY A 48 -20.43 14.87 23.44
C GLY A 48 -20.49 13.66 24.38
N ARG A 49 -20.45 12.43 23.85
CA ARG A 49 -20.40 11.16 24.58
C ARG A 49 -19.01 10.52 24.54
N ASN A 50 -18.01 11.28 24.09
CA ASN A 50 -16.63 10.81 23.96
C ASN A 50 -16.41 9.69 22.92
N HIS A 51 -17.31 9.52 21.96
CA HIS A 51 -17.11 8.61 20.83
C HIS A 51 -16.27 9.29 19.75
N ARG A 52 -15.41 8.53 19.08
CA ARG A 52 -14.64 9.03 17.94
C ARG A 52 -15.57 9.42 16.80
N ILE A 53 -15.29 10.57 16.21
CA ILE A 53 -15.95 11.06 15.00
C ILE A 53 -14.91 11.49 13.97
N PHE A 54 -15.27 11.34 12.71
CA PHE A 54 -14.37 11.54 11.57
C PHE A 54 -15.02 12.51 10.59
N ASP A 55 -14.27 13.46 10.08
CA ASP A 55 -14.66 14.31 8.96
C ASP A 55 -14.25 13.68 7.62
N ASP A 56 -14.62 14.32 6.51
CA ASP A 56 -14.27 13.86 5.17
C ASP A 56 -12.74 13.79 4.96
N GLN A 57 -11.97 14.69 5.58
CA GLN A 57 -10.52 14.68 5.48
C GLN A 57 -9.93 13.48 6.20
N ALA A 58 -10.44 13.13 7.38
CA ALA A 58 -10.01 11.95 8.11
C ALA A 58 -10.32 10.67 7.33
N ILE A 59 -11.51 10.57 6.71
CA ILE A 59 -11.87 9.43 5.85
C ILE A 59 -10.90 9.31 4.67
N ALA A 60 -10.66 10.38 3.93
CA ALA A 60 -9.72 10.39 2.81
C ALA A 60 -8.30 10.02 3.26
N TRP A 61 -7.87 10.49 4.41
CA TRP A 61 -6.58 10.16 5.01
C TRP A 61 -6.45 8.67 5.31
N ILE A 62 -7.46 8.07 5.94
CA ILE A 62 -7.48 6.64 6.26
C ILE A 62 -7.42 5.79 4.99
N ILE A 63 -8.16 6.17 3.95
CA ILE A 63 -8.09 5.50 2.65
C ILE A 63 -6.67 5.57 2.08
N GLY A 64 -6.02 6.74 2.15
CA GLY A 64 -4.63 6.91 1.74
C GLY A 64 -3.65 6.03 2.52
N LEU A 65 -3.81 5.93 3.84
CA LEU A 65 -3.00 5.03 4.68
C LEU A 65 -3.17 3.55 4.28
N ASN A 66 -4.39 3.13 3.97
CA ASN A 66 -4.64 1.77 3.49
C ASN A 66 -3.92 1.50 2.17
N CYS A 67 -3.89 2.47 1.26
CA CYS A 67 -3.12 2.38 0.02
C CYS A 67 -1.61 2.25 0.31
N LEU A 68 -1.07 3.04 1.21
CA LEU A 68 0.34 2.97 1.60
C LEU A 68 0.69 1.63 2.25
N LYS A 69 -0.20 1.10 3.10
CA LYS A 69 -0.03 -0.25 3.68
C LYS A 69 0.04 -1.32 2.59
N ARG A 70 -0.83 -1.25 1.60
CA ARG A 70 -0.82 -2.17 0.44
C ARG A 70 0.46 -2.05 -0.38
N CYS A 71 1.06 -0.86 -0.46
CA CYS A 71 2.36 -0.63 -1.08
C CYS A 71 3.54 -1.17 -0.26
N GLY A 72 3.28 -1.70 0.93
CA GLY A 72 4.30 -2.35 1.76
C GLY A 72 4.93 -1.46 2.83
N LEU A 73 4.32 -0.30 3.17
CA LEU A 73 4.77 0.46 4.34
C LEU A 73 4.38 -0.27 5.62
N SER A 74 5.35 -0.40 6.53
CA SER A 74 5.10 -0.87 7.89
C SER A 74 4.37 0.19 8.72
N ILE A 75 3.85 -0.22 9.88
CA ILE A 75 3.21 0.72 10.81
C ILE A 75 4.19 1.85 11.22
N LYS A 76 5.45 1.52 11.50
CA LYS A 76 6.48 2.53 11.84
C LYS A 76 6.76 3.48 10.69
N GLU A 77 6.83 2.97 9.47
CA GLU A 77 7.02 3.80 8.27
C GLU A 77 5.82 4.70 8.03
N MET A 78 4.60 4.21 8.24
CA MET A 78 3.37 5.03 8.15
C MET A 78 3.31 6.10 9.24
N GLN A 79 3.72 5.80 10.47
CA GLN A 79 3.82 6.79 11.55
C GLN A 79 4.82 7.89 11.19
N HIS A 80 5.99 7.52 10.69
CA HIS A 80 6.99 8.48 10.23
C HIS A 80 6.45 9.34 9.08
N TYR A 81 5.81 8.74 8.09
CA TYR A 81 5.20 9.44 6.96
C TYR A 81 4.10 10.41 7.43
N THR A 82 3.23 9.98 8.33
CA THR A 82 2.18 10.82 8.94
C THR A 82 2.78 12.04 9.64
N LYS A 83 3.85 11.83 10.43
CA LYS A 83 4.54 12.93 11.11
C LYS A 83 5.11 13.94 10.11
N LEU A 84 5.76 13.49 9.05
CA LEU A 84 6.26 14.36 7.99
C LEU A 84 5.13 15.16 7.32
N CYS A 85 3.96 14.54 7.09
CA CYS A 85 2.80 15.26 6.57
C CYS A 85 2.31 16.36 7.51
N GLN A 86 2.32 16.12 8.82
CA GLN A 86 1.95 17.12 9.83
C GLN A 86 2.94 18.27 9.93
N GLU A 87 4.23 18.02 9.69
CA GLU A 87 5.27 19.05 9.65
C GLU A 87 5.13 20.00 8.44
N GLY A 88 4.36 19.59 7.41
CA GLY A 88 3.96 20.44 6.30
C GLY A 88 4.87 20.36 5.07
N ASP A 89 4.85 21.40 4.25
CA ASP A 89 5.42 21.40 2.90
C ASP A 89 6.94 21.28 2.87
N SER A 90 7.63 21.66 3.93
CA SER A 90 9.09 21.52 4.05
C SER A 90 9.56 20.06 3.96
N THR A 91 8.67 19.09 4.19
CA THR A 91 8.97 17.66 4.19
C THR A 91 8.58 16.94 2.88
N ILE A 92 8.07 17.66 1.88
CA ILE A 92 7.62 17.06 0.62
C ILE A 92 8.73 16.23 -0.04
N ALA A 93 9.95 16.73 -0.06
CA ALA A 93 11.09 16.00 -0.66
C ALA A 93 11.35 14.66 0.04
N GLN A 94 11.31 14.64 1.38
CA GLN A 94 11.48 13.41 2.17
C GLN A 94 10.34 12.42 1.93
N ARG A 95 9.09 12.90 1.88
CA ARG A 95 7.93 12.06 1.59
C ARG A 95 8.02 11.43 0.20
N LYS A 96 8.43 12.20 -0.81
CA LYS A 96 8.68 11.67 -2.17
C LYS A 96 9.75 10.59 -2.18
N GLU A 97 10.82 10.75 -1.42
CA GLU A 97 11.89 9.75 -1.32
C GLU A 97 11.39 8.44 -0.73
N ILE A 98 10.60 8.49 0.35
CA ILE A 98 9.97 7.29 0.95
C ILE A 98 9.13 6.54 -0.09
N LEU A 99 8.31 7.27 -0.86
CA LEU A 99 7.48 6.67 -1.91
C LEU A 99 8.31 6.11 -3.06
N ALA A 100 9.39 6.78 -3.46
CA ALA A 100 10.29 6.31 -4.51
C ALA A 100 10.98 4.99 -4.13
N GLN A 101 11.42 4.86 -2.88
CA GLN A 101 12.01 3.62 -2.37
C GLN A 101 11.01 2.46 -2.39
N LYS A 102 9.77 2.70 -1.99
CA LYS A 102 8.72 1.66 -2.05
C LYS A 102 8.36 1.28 -3.48
N ARG A 103 8.34 2.25 -4.39
CA ARG A 103 8.14 1.97 -5.81
C ARG A 103 9.22 1.04 -6.36
N ALA A 104 10.48 1.30 -6.05
CA ALA A 104 11.60 0.45 -6.49
C ALA A 104 11.45 -1.00 -6.00
N VAL A 105 11.04 -1.20 -4.74
CA VAL A 105 10.77 -2.54 -4.18
C VAL A 105 9.62 -3.24 -4.91
N LEU A 106 8.56 -2.50 -5.25
CA LEU A 106 7.42 -3.05 -5.99
C LEU A 106 7.80 -3.42 -7.43
N GLU A 107 8.61 -2.61 -8.10
CA GLU A 107 9.12 -2.88 -9.45
C GLU A 107 9.98 -4.16 -9.47
N GLN A 108 10.82 -4.35 -8.45
CA GLN A 108 11.61 -5.57 -8.32
C GLN A 108 10.71 -6.79 -8.12
N ARG A 109 9.70 -6.72 -7.24
CA ARG A 109 8.72 -7.80 -7.05
C ARG A 109 7.95 -8.11 -8.33
N LEU A 110 7.59 -7.09 -9.10
CA LEU A 110 6.92 -7.28 -10.38
C LEU A 110 7.80 -8.07 -11.35
N THR A 111 9.10 -7.76 -11.43
CA THR A 111 10.07 -8.50 -12.24
C THR A 111 10.20 -9.96 -11.78
N GLU A 112 10.25 -10.21 -10.47
CA GLU A 112 10.30 -11.56 -9.90
C GLU A 112 9.04 -12.37 -10.26
N ILE A 113 7.86 -11.76 -10.09
CA ILE A 113 6.58 -12.40 -10.44
C ILE A 113 6.52 -12.70 -11.94
N GLN A 114 6.99 -11.80 -12.81
CA GLN A 114 7.05 -12.05 -14.24
C GLN A 114 7.95 -13.24 -14.56
N GLY A 115 9.09 -13.35 -13.90
CA GLY A 115 9.98 -14.52 -14.03
C GLY A 115 9.32 -15.83 -13.62
N ASP A 116 8.53 -15.82 -12.57
CA ASP A 116 7.77 -16.99 -12.11
C ASP A 116 6.68 -17.40 -13.12
N ILE A 117 5.98 -16.42 -13.70
CA ILE A 117 4.98 -16.67 -14.75
C ILE A 117 5.66 -17.27 -15.99
N ASP A 118 6.77 -16.70 -16.42
CA ASP A 118 7.53 -17.20 -17.58
C ASP A 118 8.01 -18.64 -17.37
N TYR A 119 8.41 -18.98 -16.16
CA TYR A 119 8.76 -20.37 -15.82
C TYR A 119 7.57 -21.32 -15.93
N ILE A 120 6.39 -20.91 -15.43
CA ILE A 120 5.16 -21.72 -15.54
C ILE A 120 4.79 -21.93 -17.02
N ASP A 121 4.86 -20.88 -17.83
CA ASP A 121 4.54 -20.96 -19.27
C ASP A 121 5.46 -21.95 -20.00
N LYS A 122 6.76 -21.90 -19.71
CA LYS A 122 7.73 -22.87 -20.26
C LYS A 122 7.46 -24.29 -19.79
N LYS A 123 7.05 -24.45 -18.53
CA LYS A 123 6.69 -25.76 -17.98
C LYS A 123 5.45 -26.34 -18.66
N GLN A 124 4.44 -25.51 -18.92
CA GLN A 124 3.26 -25.91 -19.68
C GLN A 124 3.62 -26.30 -21.12
N GLN A 125 4.43 -25.48 -21.79
CA GLN A 125 4.92 -25.79 -23.14
C GLN A 125 5.67 -27.13 -23.18
N TYR A 126 6.48 -27.44 -22.18
CA TYR A 126 7.14 -28.74 -22.05
C TYR A 126 6.12 -29.89 -22.01
N TYR A 127 5.05 -29.75 -21.24
CA TYR A 127 4.00 -30.77 -21.16
C TYR A 127 3.20 -30.89 -22.46
N ASP A 128 2.94 -29.80 -23.17
CA ASP A 128 2.25 -29.82 -24.47
C ASP A 128 3.06 -30.63 -25.50
N ILE A 129 4.39 -30.48 -25.51
CA ILE A 129 5.28 -31.26 -26.37
C ILE A 129 5.18 -32.76 -26.03
N LEU A 130 5.20 -33.11 -24.74
CA LEU A 130 5.05 -34.53 -24.32
C LEU A 130 3.68 -35.08 -24.70
N LEU A 131 2.60 -34.34 -24.54
CA LEU A 131 1.25 -34.77 -24.90
C LEU A 131 1.10 -34.97 -26.42
N ALA A 132 1.83 -34.19 -27.23
CA ALA A 132 1.89 -34.38 -28.67
C ALA A 132 2.73 -35.62 -29.10
N GLY A 133 3.36 -36.33 -28.16
CA GLY A 133 4.25 -37.45 -28.45
C GLY A 133 5.63 -37.02 -28.99
N GLU A 134 5.96 -35.75 -28.85
CA GLU A 134 7.23 -35.20 -29.31
C GLU A 134 8.30 -35.20 -28.21
N THR A 135 9.58 -35.09 -28.61
CA THR A 135 10.69 -35.00 -27.68
C THR A 135 11.06 -33.55 -27.44
N PRO A 136 11.09 -33.08 -26.18
CA PRO A 136 11.47 -31.73 -25.85
C PRO A 136 12.90 -31.40 -26.30
N SER A 137 13.10 -30.21 -26.86
CA SER A 137 14.44 -29.78 -27.29
C SER A 137 15.39 -29.58 -26.08
N PRO A 138 16.70 -29.75 -26.28
CA PRO A 138 17.69 -29.47 -25.22
C PRO A 138 17.60 -28.03 -24.69
N GLY A 139 17.16 -27.08 -25.51
CA GLY A 139 16.97 -25.68 -25.12
C GLY A 139 15.88 -25.51 -24.07
N ILE A 140 14.69 -26.12 -24.28
CA ILE A 140 13.58 -26.08 -23.29
C ILE A 140 14.01 -26.73 -21.97
N LEU A 141 14.72 -27.87 -22.03
CA LEU A 141 15.22 -28.52 -20.83
C LEU A 141 16.25 -27.68 -20.07
N ALA A 142 17.13 -26.98 -20.80
CA ALA A 142 18.10 -26.06 -20.20
C ALA A 142 17.43 -24.86 -19.54
N GLU A 143 16.40 -24.29 -20.16
CA GLU A 143 15.64 -23.18 -19.60
C GLU A 143 14.88 -23.56 -18.32
N LEU A 144 14.29 -24.76 -18.29
CA LEU A 144 13.60 -25.28 -17.09
C LEU A 144 14.54 -25.59 -15.92
N ARG A 145 15.84 -25.80 -16.19
CA ARG A 145 16.88 -26.03 -15.17
C ARG A 145 17.50 -24.73 -14.66
N ARG A 146 17.35 -23.61 -15.38
CA ARG A 146 17.79 -22.32 -14.88
C ARG A 146 16.90 -21.91 -13.71
N ARG A 147 17.52 -21.65 -12.57
CA ARG A 147 16.80 -20.91 -11.51
C ARG A 147 16.46 -19.54 -12.07
N PRO A 148 15.20 -19.04 -11.94
CA PRO A 148 14.98 -17.62 -12.12
C PRO A 148 15.98 -16.90 -11.22
N ASP A 149 16.68 -15.91 -11.77
CA ASP A 149 17.68 -15.15 -11.04
C ASP A 149 17.06 -14.62 -9.74
N SER A 150 17.28 -15.35 -8.66
CA SER A 150 17.05 -14.85 -7.33
C SER A 150 18.11 -13.79 -7.08
N ALA A 151 17.71 -12.53 -7.11
CA ALA A 151 18.53 -11.46 -6.60
C ALA A 151 19.09 -11.87 -5.22
N PRO A 152 20.36 -11.56 -4.92
CA PRO A 152 20.96 -11.98 -3.66
C PRO A 152 20.14 -11.44 -2.49
N ARG A 153 19.69 -12.34 -1.64
CA ARG A 153 19.10 -11.97 -0.35
C ARG A 153 20.21 -11.30 0.47
N GLN A 154 20.14 -9.98 0.57
CA GLN A 154 20.87 -9.24 1.61
C GLN A 154 20.06 -9.22 2.89
#